data_0aad07889c54d1d4074dfe59989db847
#
_entry.id   0aad07889c54d1d4074dfe59989db847
#
_cell.length_a   1.000
_cell.length_b   1.000
_cell.length_c   1.000
_cell.angle_alpha   90.00
_cell.angle_beta   90.00
_cell.angle_gamma   90.00
#
_symmetry.space_group_name_H-M   'P 1'
#
loop_
_entity.id
_entity.type
_entity.pdbx_description
1 polymer ?
#
loop_
_entity_poly.entity_id
_entity_poly.type
_entity_poly.pdbx_seq_one_letter_code
_entity_poly.pdbx_strand_id
1 'polypeptide(L)'
;MIKKVCHFTTAHPIDDVRIFTKECVSLANNGFDITLIACGDIAFEDIKKRVKRISLNVPIKNRRQRFFKCSKAVYKKALEIDADIYHFHDPELLPIGLRLKRKGKKVIYDSHEDLPRQISYKSWIPVIIRKPVAFISEKVENFYSSRLDAIITVSDHIKLRFDKLHSNVVVCHNYASIKEFPEAPEWRINRDNICYVGGLSKIRGILEILEASKASNVKLEIAGAFNSQEIEERLNQNNIIYHGVVNRDKVKMIFSNCFAGLVTLLPAPNHNNANPNKLFEYMAAGLPVIASDFEGWKKMIEKYNIGLCVDPTNVEEIAKAILFLNHNKELAKQMGENARKAFVNTFNWQIEEKKLIELYKSL
;
A
#
# COMPACT_ATOMS: atom_id res chain seq x y z
N MET A 1 20.79 -22.98 -13.35
CA MET A 1 21.02 -21.63 -13.91
C MET A 1 20.29 -20.61 -13.08
N ILE A 2 20.86 -19.42 -12.88
CA ILE A 2 20.21 -18.30 -12.19
C ILE A 2 19.15 -17.76 -13.15
N LYS A 3 17.86 -17.72 -12.73
CA LYS A 3 16.80 -17.15 -13.55
C LYS A 3 16.92 -15.63 -13.61
N LYS A 4 16.87 -15.10 -14.82
CA LYS A 4 16.80 -13.64 -15.06
C LYS A 4 15.36 -13.18 -14.96
N VAL A 5 15.14 -12.13 -14.19
CA VAL A 5 13.80 -11.57 -13.94
C VAL A 5 13.78 -10.09 -14.29
N CYS A 6 12.77 -9.67 -15.01
CA CYS A 6 12.55 -8.27 -15.35
C CYS A 6 11.24 -7.78 -14.75
N HIS A 7 11.32 -6.95 -13.71
CA HIS A 7 10.20 -6.16 -13.23
C HIS A 7 10.06 -4.88 -14.06
N PHE A 8 8.83 -4.45 -14.34
CA PHE A 8 8.62 -3.19 -15.04
C PHE A 8 7.31 -2.51 -14.67
N THR A 9 7.36 -1.17 -14.66
CA THR A 9 6.24 -0.30 -14.34
C THR A 9 6.26 0.98 -15.18
N THR A 10 5.08 1.56 -15.41
CA THR A 10 4.90 2.84 -16.08
C THR A 10 4.35 3.92 -15.15
N ALA A 11 3.79 3.52 -14.02
CA ALA A 11 3.09 4.41 -13.09
C ALA A 11 3.83 4.65 -11.78
N HIS A 12 4.69 3.72 -11.37
CA HIS A 12 5.39 3.78 -10.10
C HIS A 12 6.82 4.31 -10.24
N PRO A 13 7.33 5.05 -9.25
CA PRO A 13 8.73 5.48 -9.25
C PRO A 13 9.68 4.29 -9.12
N ILE A 14 10.92 4.46 -9.60
CA ILE A 14 11.95 3.41 -9.59
C ILE A 14 12.32 2.93 -8.17
N ASP A 15 12.12 3.79 -7.15
CA ASP A 15 12.35 3.50 -5.74
C ASP A 15 11.06 3.13 -4.98
N ASP A 16 10.00 2.74 -5.68
CA ASP A 16 8.74 2.32 -5.04
C ASP A 16 8.98 1.27 -3.96
N VAL A 17 8.34 1.45 -2.80
CA VAL A 17 8.60 0.60 -1.64
C VAL A 17 8.17 -0.84 -1.87
N ARG A 18 7.01 -1.08 -2.51
CA ARG A 18 6.54 -2.43 -2.80
C ARG A 18 7.38 -3.08 -3.88
N ILE A 19 7.52 -2.43 -5.03
CA ILE A 19 8.17 -3.02 -6.20
C ILE A 19 9.67 -3.19 -5.97
N PHE A 20 10.38 -2.08 -5.63
CA PHE A 20 11.82 -2.14 -5.48
C PHE A 20 12.25 -2.72 -4.14
N THR A 21 11.81 -2.09 -3.02
CA THR A 21 12.38 -2.42 -1.70
C THR A 21 11.91 -3.77 -1.18
N LYS A 22 10.66 -4.14 -1.46
CA LYS A 22 10.10 -5.42 -1.01
C LYS A 22 10.34 -6.51 -2.05
N GLU A 23 9.74 -6.44 -3.22
CA GLU A 23 9.74 -7.56 -4.18
C GLU A 23 11.10 -7.77 -4.85
N CYS A 24 11.64 -6.75 -5.55
CA CYS A 24 12.90 -6.90 -6.28
C CYS A 24 14.07 -7.26 -5.36
N VAL A 25 14.21 -6.56 -4.22
CA VAL A 25 15.30 -6.82 -3.27
C VAL A 25 15.15 -8.20 -2.61
N SER A 26 13.94 -8.64 -2.28
CA SER A 26 13.70 -9.99 -1.75
C SER A 26 14.13 -11.06 -2.74
N LEU A 27 13.73 -10.94 -4.00
CA LEU A 27 14.09 -11.89 -5.05
C LEU A 27 15.61 -11.90 -5.31
N ALA A 28 16.25 -10.71 -5.38
CA ALA A 28 17.70 -10.61 -5.54
C ALA A 28 18.48 -11.26 -4.39
N ASN A 29 17.99 -11.13 -3.14
CA ASN A 29 18.58 -11.78 -1.97
C ASN A 29 18.37 -13.30 -1.96
N ASN A 30 17.41 -13.80 -2.73
CA ASN A 30 17.11 -15.22 -2.88
C ASN A 30 17.67 -15.83 -4.19
N GLY A 31 18.65 -15.16 -4.83
CA GLY A 31 19.44 -15.72 -5.90
C GLY A 31 18.90 -15.52 -7.30
N PHE A 32 17.91 -14.63 -7.51
CA PHE A 32 17.45 -14.23 -8.83
C PHE A 32 18.28 -13.04 -9.37
N ASP A 33 18.52 -12.99 -10.68
CA ASP A 33 19.14 -11.85 -11.38
C ASP A 33 18.03 -10.84 -11.75
N ILE A 34 17.94 -9.76 -10.99
CA ILE A 34 16.80 -8.84 -11.05
C ILE A 34 17.16 -7.54 -11.79
N THR A 35 16.36 -7.23 -12.80
CA THR A 35 16.33 -5.90 -13.43
C THR A 35 14.97 -5.26 -13.21
N LEU A 36 14.94 -4.02 -12.73
CA LEU A 36 13.75 -3.19 -12.62
C LEU A 36 13.77 -2.04 -13.62
N ILE A 37 12.74 -1.93 -14.44
CA ILE A 37 12.54 -0.83 -15.41
C ILE A 37 11.39 0.04 -14.93
N ALA A 38 11.60 1.36 -14.86
CA ALA A 38 10.54 2.34 -14.64
C ALA A 38 10.68 3.54 -15.57
N CYS A 39 9.59 4.26 -15.79
CA CYS A 39 9.64 5.56 -16.44
C CYS A 39 9.84 6.67 -15.39
N GLY A 40 10.69 7.62 -15.71
CA GLY A 40 11.02 8.75 -14.84
C GLY A 40 11.43 9.99 -15.64
N ASP A 41 11.72 11.07 -14.93
CA ASP A 41 12.13 12.36 -15.53
C ASP A 41 13.61 12.36 -15.97
N ILE A 42 14.41 11.44 -15.42
CA ILE A 42 15.85 11.33 -15.68
C ILE A 42 16.17 9.89 -16.09
N ALA A 43 16.92 9.73 -17.19
CA ALA A 43 17.44 8.44 -17.58
C ALA A 43 18.68 8.10 -16.73
N PHE A 44 18.69 6.91 -16.15
CA PHE A 44 19.87 6.34 -15.51
C PHE A 44 19.82 4.81 -15.50
N GLU A 45 20.97 4.22 -15.32
CA GLU A 45 21.13 2.79 -15.05
C GLU A 45 22.13 2.63 -13.91
N ASP A 46 21.73 1.92 -12.85
CA ASP A 46 22.58 1.66 -11.69
C ASP A 46 22.29 0.29 -11.07
N ILE A 47 23.08 -0.09 -10.06
CA ILE A 47 22.84 -1.27 -9.24
C ILE A 47 22.66 -0.82 -7.79
N LYS A 48 21.50 -1.06 -7.22
CA LYS A 48 21.18 -0.77 -5.81
C LYS A 48 20.61 -2.01 -5.14
N LYS A 49 21.17 -2.39 -4.00
CA LYS A 49 20.76 -3.60 -3.25
C LYS A 49 20.69 -4.87 -4.11
N ARG A 50 21.69 -5.08 -4.99
CA ARG A 50 21.79 -6.21 -5.92
C ARG A 50 20.72 -6.24 -7.03
N VAL A 51 19.96 -5.17 -7.22
CA VAL A 51 18.97 -5.01 -8.27
C VAL A 51 19.52 -4.02 -9.30
N LYS A 52 19.57 -4.42 -10.56
CA LYS A 52 19.85 -3.53 -11.69
C LYS A 52 18.61 -2.66 -11.91
N ARG A 53 18.76 -1.33 -11.87
CA ARG A 53 17.64 -0.39 -12.06
C ARG A 53 17.87 0.43 -13.31
N ILE A 54 16.82 0.55 -14.12
CA ILE A 54 16.83 1.29 -15.37
C ILE A 54 15.68 2.29 -15.35
N SER A 55 15.99 3.56 -15.22
CA SER A 55 15.02 4.64 -15.37
C SER A 55 15.05 5.15 -16.82
N LEU A 56 13.90 5.11 -17.47
CA LEU A 56 13.72 5.59 -18.83
C LEU A 56 13.20 7.03 -18.81
N ASN A 57 13.95 7.97 -19.37
CA ASN A 57 13.43 9.33 -19.58
C ASN A 57 12.40 9.32 -20.70
N VAL A 58 11.13 9.37 -20.32
CA VAL A 58 10.02 9.47 -21.26
C VAL A 58 9.23 10.74 -20.96
N PRO A 59 9.35 11.80 -21.77
CA PRO A 59 8.61 13.03 -21.54
C PRO A 59 7.10 12.80 -21.59
N ILE A 60 6.42 13.03 -20.44
CA ILE A 60 5.00 12.79 -20.25
C ILE A 60 4.29 14.10 -19.94
N LYS A 61 3.36 14.50 -20.80
CA LYS A 61 2.48 15.68 -20.56
C LYS A 61 1.13 15.30 -19.96
N ASN A 62 0.68 14.07 -20.17
CA ASN A 62 -0.63 13.60 -19.70
C ASN A 62 -0.70 12.08 -19.62
N ARG A 63 -1.78 11.55 -18.99
CA ARG A 63 -2.01 10.11 -18.77
C ARG A 63 -2.03 9.29 -20.07
N ARG A 64 -2.56 9.83 -21.18
CA ARG A 64 -2.59 9.11 -22.47
C ARG A 64 -1.19 8.90 -23.02
N GLN A 65 -0.32 9.91 -22.92
CA GLN A 65 1.10 9.76 -23.32
C GLN A 65 1.84 8.77 -22.45
N ARG A 66 1.60 8.76 -21.14
CA ARG A 66 2.15 7.72 -20.25
C ARG A 66 1.75 6.34 -20.73
N PHE A 67 0.45 6.10 -20.93
CA PHE A 67 -0.08 4.83 -21.41
C PHE A 67 0.62 4.32 -22.66
N PHE A 68 0.78 5.16 -23.70
CA PHE A 68 1.34 4.70 -24.97
C PHE A 68 2.86 4.80 -25.05
N LYS A 69 3.45 5.94 -24.64
CA LYS A 69 4.89 6.17 -24.77
C LYS A 69 5.69 5.35 -23.77
N CYS A 70 5.31 5.36 -22.50
CA CYS A 70 6.01 4.56 -21.48
C CYS A 70 5.86 3.09 -21.75
N SER A 71 4.68 2.59 -22.04
CA SER A 71 4.47 1.17 -22.37
C SER A 71 5.33 0.72 -23.55
N LYS A 72 5.45 1.55 -24.62
CA LYS A 72 6.32 1.26 -25.76
C LYS A 72 7.80 1.24 -25.38
N ALA A 73 8.25 2.23 -24.61
CA ALA A 73 9.64 2.35 -24.18
C ALA A 73 10.04 1.18 -23.25
N VAL A 74 9.21 0.88 -22.27
CA VAL A 74 9.40 -0.24 -21.33
C VAL A 74 9.43 -1.57 -22.08
N TYR A 75 8.50 -1.79 -23.02
CA TYR A 75 8.48 -3.03 -23.81
C TYR A 75 9.75 -3.22 -24.65
N LYS A 76 10.22 -2.15 -25.33
CA LYS A 76 11.48 -2.18 -26.09
C LYS A 76 12.64 -2.58 -25.18
N LYS A 77 12.76 -1.93 -24.02
CA LYS A 77 13.84 -2.21 -23.05
C LYS A 77 13.74 -3.61 -22.46
N ALA A 78 12.52 -4.06 -22.13
CA ALA A 78 12.28 -5.41 -21.63
C ALA A 78 12.74 -6.49 -22.64
N LEU A 79 12.52 -6.30 -23.94
CA LEU A 79 13.01 -7.22 -24.99
C LEU A 79 14.54 -7.25 -25.06
N GLU A 80 15.24 -6.12 -24.85
CA GLU A 80 16.70 -6.06 -24.84
C GLU A 80 17.31 -6.85 -23.67
N ILE A 81 16.60 -6.92 -22.52
CA ILE A 81 17.04 -7.67 -21.33
C ILE A 81 16.92 -9.18 -21.54
N ASP A 82 15.96 -9.61 -22.32
CA ASP A 82 15.67 -11.02 -22.63
C ASP A 82 15.61 -11.91 -21.36
N ALA A 83 14.76 -11.51 -20.40
CA ALA A 83 14.57 -12.23 -19.14
C ALA A 83 13.79 -13.55 -19.32
N ASP A 84 13.93 -14.45 -18.35
CA ASP A 84 13.15 -15.70 -18.28
C ASP A 84 11.76 -15.43 -17.75
N ILE A 85 11.65 -14.55 -16.76
CA ILE A 85 10.40 -14.16 -16.09
C ILE A 85 10.21 -12.64 -16.19
N TYR A 86 9.04 -12.23 -16.60
CA TYR A 86 8.60 -10.83 -16.63
C TYR A 86 7.50 -10.60 -15.61
N HIS A 87 7.65 -9.58 -14.77
CA HIS A 87 6.69 -9.20 -13.75
C HIS A 87 6.33 -7.72 -13.90
N PHE A 88 5.06 -7.42 -14.14
CA PHE A 88 4.61 -6.05 -14.35
C PHE A 88 3.49 -5.65 -13.39
N HIS A 89 3.40 -4.33 -13.10
CA HIS A 89 2.64 -3.79 -11.98
C HIS A 89 1.45 -2.91 -12.39
N ASP A 90 1.33 -2.59 -13.67
CA ASP A 90 0.28 -1.66 -14.12
C ASP A 90 -0.65 -2.33 -15.13
N PRO A 91 -1.98 -2.13 -15.01
CA PRO A 91 -2.95 -2.80 -15.90
C PRO A 91 -2.82 -2.40 -17.37
N GLU A 92 -2.27 -1.21 -17.68
CA GLU A 92 -1.98 -0.81 -19.05
C GLU A 92 -0.91 -1.66 -19.74
N LEU A 93 -0.13 -2.43 -18.98
CA LEU A 93 0.91 -3.31 -19.49
C LEU A 93 0.40 -4.73 -19.82
N LEU A 94 -0.85 -5.06 -19.52
CA LEU A 94 -1.47 -6.35 -19.81
C LEU A 94 -1.30 -6.80 -21.27
N PRO A 95 -1.51 -5.94 -22.30
CA PRO A 95 -1.26 -6.34 -23.70
C PRO A 95 0.22 -6.68 -23.97
N ILE A 96 1.15 -6.01 -23.28
CA ILE A 96 2.59 -6.28 -23.38
C ILE A 96 2.91 -7.61 -22.72
N GLY A 97 2.38 -7.86 -21.52
CA GLY A 97 2.51 -9.14 -20.84
C GLY A 97 2.11 -10.30 -21.75
N LEU A 98 0.96 -10.21 -22.41
CA LEU A 98 0.52 -11.26 -23.35
C LEU A 98 1.45 -11.40 -24.57
N ARG A 99 2.04 -10.31 -25.08
CA ARG A 99 3.04 -10.40 -26.17
C ARG A 99 4.29 -11.12 -25.72
N LEU A 100 4.80 -10.86 -24.50
CA LEU A 100 5.94 -11.56 -23.92
C LEU A 100 5.63 -13.05 -23.70
N LYS A 101 4.44 -13.36 -23.20
CA LYS A 101 3.96 -14.74 -23.06
C LYS A 101 3.96 -15.51 -24.38
N ARG A 102 3.49 -14.88 -25.46
CA ARG A 102 3.50 -15.46 -26.83
C ARG A 102 4.91 -15.69 -27.38
N LYS A 103 5.93 -15.05 -26.80
CA LYS A 103 7.36 -15.28 -27.08
C LYS A 103 7.96 -16.40 -26.23
N GLY A 104 7.15 -17.17 -25.51
CA GLY A 104 7.60 -18.28 -24.67
C GLY A 104 8.12 -17.86 -23.28
N LYS A 105 7.97 -16.60 -22.91
CA LYS A 105 8.42 -16.09 -21.60
C LYS A 105 7.39 -16.39 -20.50
N LYS A 106 7.85 -16.51 -19.25
CA LYS A 106 6.98 -16.55 -18.07
C LYS A 106 6.56 -15.16 -17.70
N VAL A 107 5.28 -14.94 -17.40
CA VAL A 107 4.73 -13.60 -17.18
C VAL A 107 3.82 -13.56 -15.96
N ILE A 108 4.11 -12.64 -15.04
CA ILE A 108 3.34 -12.38 -13.82
C ILE A 108 2.71 -10.98 -13.92
N TYR A 109 1.43 -10.89 -13.58
CA TYR A 109 0.73 -9.63 -13.37
C TYR A 109 0.53 -9.38 -11.87
N ASP A 110 1.05 -8.27 -11.33
CA ASP A 110 0.78 -7.83 -9.95
C ASP A 110 -0.31 -6.76 -9.93
N SER A 111 -1.48 -7.13 -9.45
CA SER A 111 -2.65 -6.26 -9.33
C SER A 111 -2.64 -5.56 -7.98
N HIS A 112 -2.18 -4.30 -7.96
CA HIS A 112 -2.06 -3.49 -6.74
C HIS A 112 -3.39 -2.98 -6.21
N GLU A 113 -4.43 -2.92 -7.06
CA GLU A 113 -5.72 -2.33 -6.74
C GLU A 113 -6.84 -3.07 -7.48
N ASP A 114 -8.06 -3.02 -6.94
CA ASP A 114 -9.24 -3.46 -7.68
C ASP A 114 -9.65 -2.40 -8.72
N LEU A 115 -8.97 -2.41 -9.87
CA LEU A 115 -9.12 -1.40 -10.92
C LEU A 115 -10.57 -1.13 -11.31
N PRO A 116 -11.44 -2.12 -11.56
CA PRO A 116 -12.82 -1.86 -11.96
C PRO A 116 -13.62 -1.12 -10.88
N ARG A 117 -13.44 -1.49 -9.60
CA ARG A 117 -14.12 -0.84 -8.47
C ARG A 117 -13.57 0.56 -8.25
N GLN A 118 -12.26 0.74 -8.39
CA GLN A 118 -11.64 2.05 -8.29
C GLN A 118 -12.13 3.03 -9.40
N ILE A 119 -12.33 2.56 -10.63
CA ILE A 119 -12.87 3.38 -11.73
C ILE A 119 -14.24 3.95 -11.37
N SER A 120 -15.08 3.22 -10.68
CA SER A 120 -16.43 3.65 -10.29
C SER A 120 -16.43 4.90 -9.38
N TYR A 121 -15.29 5.23 -8.77
CA TYR A 121 -15.16 6.36 -7.83
C TYR A 121 -14.17 7.46 -8.29
N LYS A 122 -13.52 7.30 -9.45
CA LYS A 122 -12.60 8.33 -9.94
C LYS A 122 -13.38 9.60 -10.33
N SER A 123 -13.13 10.70 -9.63
CA SER A 123 -13.84 11.99 -9.81
C SER A 123 -13.69 12.57 -11.23
N TRP A 124 -12.57 12.29 -11.89
CA TRP A 124 -12.30 12.77 -13.25
C TRP A 124 -13.04 12.01 -14.36
N ILE A 125 -13.74 10.90 -14.02
CA ILE A 125 -14.60 10.16 -14.95
C ILE A 125 -16.05 10.65 -14.72
N PRO A 126 -16.77 11.12 -15.75
CA PRO A 126 -18.17 11.50 -15.62
C PRO A 126 -19.02 10.36 -15.07
N VAL A 127 -19.90 10.65 -14.11
CA VAL A 127 -20.67 9.64 -13.36
C VAL A 127 -21.40 8.66 -14.28
N ILE A 128 -22.01 9.19 -15.36
CA ILE A 128 -22.83 8.40 -16.31
C ILE A 128 -22.03 7.27 -16.97
N ILE A 129 -20.73 7.49 -17.27
CA ILE A 129 -19.89 6.52 -17.96
C ILE A 129 -19.04 5.66 -17.03
N ARG A 130 -19.02 5.93 -15.70
CA ARG A 130 -18.19 5.16 -14.75
C ARG A 130 -18.49 3.67 -14.76
N LYS A 131 -19.77 3.29 -14.70
CA LYS A 131 -20.19 1.88 -14.69
C LYS A 131 -19.82 1.15 -15.99
N PRO A 132 -20.14 1.68 -17.20
CA PRO A 132 -19.70 1.09 -18.45
C PRO A 132 -18.17 0.95 -18.56
N VAL A 133 -17.43 2.01 -18.19
CA VAL A 133 -15.96 1.98 -18.24
C VAL A 133 -15.39 0.95 -17.26
N ALA A 134 -15.93 0.87 -16.03
CA ALA A 134 -15.53 -0.14 -15.04
C ALA A 134 -15.79 -1.56 -15.57
N PHE A 135 -16.96 -1.82 -16.15
CA PHE A 135 -17.31 -3.10 -16.72
C PHE A 135 -16.38 -3.51 -17.87
N ILE A 136 -16.13 -2.60 -18.82
CA ILE A 136 -15.21 -2.85 -19.94
C ILE A 136 -13.80 -3.11 -19.43
N SER A 137 -13.32 -2.28 -18.48
CA SER A 137 -12.01 -2.46 -17.86
C SER A 137 -11.88 -3.84 -17.19
N GLU A 138 -12.91 -4.30 -16.49
CA GLU A 138 -12.92 -5.63 -15.86
C GLU A 138 -12.84 -6.75 -16.93
N LYS A 139 -13.60 -6.63 -18.00
CA LYS A 139 -13.56 -7.64 -19.10
C LYS A 139 -12.18 -7.66 -19.77
N VAL A 140 -11.60 -6.51 -20.02
CA VAL A 140 -10.25 -6.38 -20.62
C VAL A 140 -9.19 -6.98 -19.68
N GLU A 141 -9.21 -6.59 -18.42
CA GLU A 141 -8.27 -7.10 -17.41
C GLU A 141 -8.39 -8.63 -17.29
N ASN A 142 -9.62 -9.16 -17.18
CA ASN A 142 -9.89 -10.58 -17.09
C ASN A 142 -9.41 -11.34 -18.33
N PHE A 143 -9.63 -10.78 -19.53
CA PHE A 143 -9.20 -11.40 -20.79
C PHE A 143 -7.68 -11.57 -20.87
N TYR A 144 -6.91 -10.56 -20.48
CA TYR A 144 -5.46 -10.63 -20.54
C TYR A 144 -4.88 -11.45 -19.39
N SER A 145 -5.31 -11.17 -18.15
CA SER A 145 -4.75 -11.80 -16.95
C SER A 145 -4.96 -13.33 -16.93
N SER A 146 -6.11 -13.82 -17.42
CA SER A 146 -6.39 -15.26 -17.49
C SER A 146 -5.44 -16.06 -18.41
N ARG A 147 -4.62 -15.40 -19.21
CA ARG A 147 -3.69 -15.99 -20.17
C ARG A 147 -2.22 -15.92 -19.77
N LEU A 148 -1.93 -15.34 -18.62
CA LEU A 148 -0.58 -15.22 -18.07
C LEU A 148 -0.17 -16.47 -17.29
N ASP A 149 1.01 -16.50 -16.69
CA ASP A 149 1.47 -17.66 -15.91
C ASP A 149 1.06 -17.57 -14.44
N ALA A 150 0.97 -16.36 -13.90
CA ALA A 150 0.52 -16.11 -12.53
C ALA A 150 -0.04 -14.70 -12.36
N ILE A 151 -0.85 -14.55 -11.33
CA ILE A 151 -1.36 -13.25 -10.87
C ILE A 151 -0.99 -13.09 -9.40
N ILE A 152 -0.42 -11.94 -9.04
CA ILE A 152 -0.25 -11.52 -7.67
C ILE A 152 -1.30 -10.47 -7.34
N THR A 153 -1.83 -10.50 -6.13
CA THR A 153 -2.79 -9.50 -5.63
C THR A 153 -2.39 -9.01 -4.24
N VAL A 154 -2.85 -7.82 -3.87
CA VAL A 154 -2.54 -7.21 -2.56
C VAL A 154 -3.56 -7.55 -1.47
N SER A 155 -4.65 -8.22 -1.82
CA SER A 155 -5.70 -8.57 -0.85
C SER A 155 -6.48 -9.82 -1.28
N ASP A 156 -7.04 -10.51 -0.29
CA ASP A 156 -7.90 -11.69 -0.52
C ASP A 156 -9.15 -11.33 -1.32
N HIS A 157 -9.70 -10.13 -1.15
CA HIS A 157 -10.85 -9.66 -1.91
C HIS A 157 -10.57 -9.59 -3.42
N ILE A 158 -9.39 -9.10 -3.82
CA ILE A 158 -8.98 -9.07 -5.23
C ILE A 158 -8.71 -10.49 -5.73
N LYS A 159 -8.07 -11.34 -4.90
CA LYS A 159 -7.83 -12.74 -5.22
C LYS A 159 -9.11 -13.47 -5.58
N LEU A 160 -10.18 -13.36 -4.78
CA LEU A 160 -11.47 -14.01 -5.02
C LEU A 160 -12.06 -13.72 -6.42
N ARG A 161 -11.74 -12.56 -7.00
CA ARG A 161 -12.14 -12.22 -8.36
C ARG A 161 -11.31 -12.98 -9.40
N PHE A 162 -9.99 -13.04 -9.21
CA PHE A 162 -9.08 -13.69 -10.14
C PHE A 162 -9.10 -15.22 -10.04
N ASP A 163 -9.40 -15.80 -8.88
CA ASP A 163 -9.54 -17.26 -8.70
C ASP A 163 -10.61 -17.88 -9.61
N LYS A 164 -11.61 -17.08 -10.03
CA LYS A 164 -12.63 -17.51 -11.00
C LYS A 164 -12.10 -17.63 -12.42
N LEU A 165 -10.89 -17.11 -12.68
CA LEU A 165 -10.34 -16.94 -14.03
C LEU A 165 -8.98 -17.62 -14.21
N HIS A 166 -8.25 -17.82 -13.11
CA HIS A 166 -6.86 -18.26 -13.16
C HIS A 166 -6.54 -19.16 -11.95
N SER A 167 -5.86 -20.29 -12.20
CA SER A 167 -5.53 -21.27 -11.16
C SER A 167 -4.33 -20.88 -10.29
N ASN A 168 -3.47 -19.97 -10.78
CA ASN A 168 -2.26 -19.56 -10.06
C ASN A 168 -2.38 -18.09 -9.63
N VAL A 169 -3.12 -17.84 -8.55
CA VAL A 169 -3.32 -16.50 -7.96
C VAL A 169 -2.78 -16.50 -6.55
N VAL A 170 -1.78 -15.64 -6.30
CA VAL A 170 -1.11 -15.53 -4.99
C VAL A 170 -1.41 -14.18 -4.37
N VAL A 171 -1.75 -14.16 -3.08
CA VAL A 171 -1.86 -12.91 -2.31
C VAL A 171 -0.52 -12.60 -1.68
N CYS A 172 0.04 -11.43 -2.03
CA CYS A 172 1.18 -10.82 -1.37
C CYS A 172 0.77 -9.45 -0.81
N HIS A 173 0.39 -9.43 0.46
CA HIS A 173 -0.01 -8.18 1.12
C HIS A 173 1.15 -7.19 1.21
N ASN A 174 0.83 -5.90 1.16
CA ASN A 174 1.85 -4.84 1.26
C ASN A 174 2.19 -4.50 2.72
N TYR A 175 2.36 -5.50 3.58
CA TYR A 175 2.71 -5.30 4.99
C TYR A 175 4.08 -4.64 5.17
N ALA A 176 4.28 -3.96 6.29
CA ALA A 176 5.57 -3.41 6.68
C ALA A 176 6.60 -4.53 6.89
N SER A 177 7.88 -4.20 6.73
CA SER A 177 8.96 -5.15 6.97
C SER A 177 9.40 -5.15 8.44
N ILE A 178 9.69 -6.32 9.01
CA ILE A 178 10.32 -6.40 10.34
C ILE A 178 11.68 -5.68 10.34
N LYS A 179 12.41 -5.70 9.22
CA LYS A 179 13.70 -4.98 9.10
C LYS A 179 13.55 -3.46 9.19
N GLU A 180 12.39 -2.93 8.84
CA GLU A 180 12.08 -1.51 8.96
C GLU A 180 11.72 -1.10 10.39
N PHE A 181 11.09 -2.03 11.11
CA PHE A 181 10.73 -1.90 12.52
C PHE A 181 11.32 -3.10 13.29
N PRO A 182 12.65 -3.17 13.48
CA PRO A 182 13.28 -4.32 14.13
C PRO A 182 12.80 -4.48 15.58
N GLU A 183 12.59 -3.36 16.25
CA GLU A 183 12.06 -3.29 17.61
C GLU A 183 10.89 -2.31 17.67
N ALA A 184 9.94 -2.57 18.57
CA ALA A 184 8.95 -1.56 18.92
C ALA A 184 9.62 -0.48 19.77
N PRO A 185 9.28 0.80 19.59
CA PRO A 185 9.74 1.83 20.51
C PRO A 185 9.33 1.48 21.96
N GLU A 186 10.26 1.70 22.89
CA GLU A 186 9.96 1.51 24.32
C GLU A 186 8.69 2.27 24.69
N TRP A 187 7.76 1.58 25.37
CA TRP A 187 6.53 2.22 25.82
C TRP A 187 6.83 3.16 26.98
N ARG A 188 6.69 4.45 26.74
CA ARG A 188 6.81 5.48 27.80
C ARG A 188 5.42 5.82 28.31
N ILE A 189 5.25 5.87 29.62
CA ILE A 189 3.98 6.20 30.30
C ILE A 189 3.49 7.61 29.91
N ASN A 190 4.41 8.52 29.56
CA ASN A 190 4.11 9.92 29.21
C ASN A 190 3.81 10.13 27.72
N ARG A 191 3.29 9.13 27.03
CA ARG A 191 2.77 9.32 25.67
C ARG A 191 1.38 9.94 25.75
N ASP A 192 1.27 11.21 25.39
CA ASP A 192 0.03 11.97 25.52
C ASP A 192 -0.61 12.36 24.18
N ASN A 193 0.04 12.00 23.06
CA ASN A 193 -0.40 12.33 21.73
C ASN A 193 -1.00 11.10 21.01
N ILE A 194 -1.84 11.37 20.02
CA ILE A 194 -2.27 10.41 19.01
C ILE A 194 -1.61 10.75 17.67
N CYS A 195 -1.57 9.82 16.71
CA CYS A 195 -0.97 10.11 15.43
C CYS A 195 -1.79 9.67 14.22
N TYR A 196 -1.56 10.41 13.12
CA TYR A 196 -1.93 9.99 11.78
C TYR A 196 -0.77 10.24 10.81
N VAL A 197 -0.32 9.21 10.09
CA VAL A 197 0.73 9.32 9.08
C VAL A 197 0.25 8.82 7.73
N GLY A 198 0.36 9.65 6.69
CA GLY A 198 -0.05 9.32 5.31
C GLY A 198 -0.71 10.48 4.61
N GLY A 199 -1.12 10.32 3.36
CA GLY A 199 -1.77 11.40 2.60
C GLY A 199 -3.02 11.91 3.32
N LEU A 200 -3.17 13.23 3.34
CA LEU A 200 -4.25 13.94 4.03
C LEU A 200 -5.33 14.28 3.03
N SER A 201 -6.46 13.58 3.10
CA SER A 201 -7.61 13.82 2.21
C SER A 201 -8.93 13.54 2.95
N LYS A 202 -10.02 14.16 2.49
CA LYS A 202 -11.36 14.00 3.10
C LYS A 202 -11.76 12.53 3.18
N ILE A 203 -11.60 11.77 2.09
CA ILE A 203 -11.99 10.36 2.05
C ILE A 203 -11.20 9.48 3.04
N ARG A 204 -10.10 9.99 3.58
CA ARG A 204 -9.31 9.33 4.61
C ARG A 204 -9.72 9.72 6.03
N GLY A 205 -10.84 10.42 6.20
CA GLY A 205 -11.39 10.80 7.49
C GLY A 205 -10.57 11.89 8.22
N ILE A 206 -9.80 12.71 7.47
CA ILE A 206 -8.90 13.70 8.10
C ILE A 206 -9.68 14.78 8.82
N LEU A 207 -10.81 15.24 8.26
CA LEU A 207 -11.61 16.28 8.90
C LEU A 207 -12.20 15.77 10.24
N GLU A 208 -12.69 14.55 10.24
CA GLU A 208 -13.22 13.87 11.42
C GLU A 208 -12.14 13.66 12.49
N ILE A 209 -10.91 13.27 12.09
CA ILE A 209 -9.76 13.12 12.99
C ILE A 209 -9.39 14.46 13.64
N LEU A 210 -9.33 15.55 12.87
CA LEU A 210 -8.99 16.88 13.36
C LEU A 210 -10.03 17.37 14.39
N GLU A 211 -11.31 17.21 14.09
CA GLU A 211 -12.40 17.58 15.03
C GLU A 211 -12.41 16.67 16.27
N ALA A 212 -12.15 15.38 16.14
CA ALA A 212 -12.08 14.46 17.28
C ALA A 212 -10.90 14.76 18.21
N SER A 213 -9.73 15.14 17.65
CA SER A 213 -8.59 15.61 18.43
C SER A 213 -8.94 16.86 19.23
N LYS A 214 -9.66 17.81 18.61
CA LYS A 214 -10.15 19.02 19.29
C LYS A 214 -11.16 18.68 20.39
N ALA A 215 -12.15 17.84 20.09
CA ALA A 215 -13.20 17.46 21.04
C ALA A 215 -12.67 16.68 22.26
N SER A 216 -11.62 15.86 22.05
CA SER A 216 -10.95 15.11 23.12
C SER A 216 -9.90 15.92 23.87
N ASN A 217 -9.53 17.11 23.39
CA ASN A 217 -8.40 17.91 23.89
C ASN A 217 -7.07 17.14 23.93
N VAL A 218 -6.90 16.14 23.05
CA VAL A 218 -5.66 15.36 22.92
C VAL A 218 -4.90 15.84 21.68
N LYS A 219 -3.59 16.07 21.81
CA LYS A 219 -2.75 16.52 20.71
C LYS A 219 -2.62 15.46 19.63
N LEU A 220 -2.74 15.89 18.37
CA LEU A 220 -2.57 15.05 17.19
C LEU A 220 -1.25 15.38 16.48
N GLU A 221 -0.33 14.40 16.41
CA GLU A 221 0.82 14.46 15.52
C GLU A 221 0.40 13.95 14.15
N ILE A 222 0.45 14.81 13.13
CA ILE A 222 -0.01 14.48 11.78
C ILE A 222 1.07 14.75 10.74
N ALA A 223 1.31 13.77 9.83
CA ALA A 223 2.30 13.89 8.77
C ALA A 223 1.78 13.39 7.43
N GLY A 224 2.08 14.13 6.36
CA GLY A 224 1.74 13.78 4.99
C GLY A 224 1.39 14.98 4.13
N ALA A 225 1.27 14.76 2.83
CA ALA A 225 0.80 15.79 1.89
C ALA A 225 -0.73 15.92 1.97
N PHE A 226 -1.22 17.15 1.93
CA PHE A 226 -2.65 17.46 1.79
C PHE A 226 -2.98 17.88 0.35
N ASN A 227 -4.26 17.82 0.01
CA ASN A 227 -4.76 18.11 -1.33
C ASN A 227 -5.96 19.06 -1.35
N SER A 228 -6.28 19.73 -0.23
CA SER A 228 -7.35 20.71 -0.16
C SER A 228 -7.01 21.84 0.80
N GLN A 229 -7.44 23.05 0.46
CA GLN A 229 -7.30 24.25 1.28
C GLN A 229 -8.01 24.09 2.64
N GLU A 230 -9.17 23.46 2.67
CA GLU A 230 -9.92 23.21 3.91
C GLU A 230 -9.12 22.39 4.94
N ILE A 231 -8.34 21.40 4.48
CA ILE A 231 -7.47 20.65 5.38
C ILE A 231 -6.31 21.54 5.85
N GLU A 232 -5.69 22.29 4.93
CA GLU A 232 -4.58 23.21 5.24
C GLU A 232 -4.93 24.21 6.35
N GLU A 233 -6.09 24.86 6.24
CA GLU A 233 -6.59 25.83 7.23
C GLU A 233 -6.75 25.20 8.62
N ARG A 234 -7.20 23.94 8.68
CA ARG A 234 -7.43 23.23 9.95
C ARG A 234 -6.17 22.66 10.57
N LEU A 235 -5.08 22.50 9.81
CA LEU A 235 -3.78 22.04 10.34
C LEU A 235 -3.11 23.08 11.25
N ASN A 236 -3.52 24.35 11.21
CA ASN A 236 -2.97 25.43 12.03
C ASN A 236 -3.63 25.56 13.42
N GLN A 237 -4.39 24.56 13.88
CA GLN A 237 -5.01 24.57 15.20
C GLN A 237 -3.99 24.22 16.31
N ASN A 238 -4.16 24.77 17.52
CA ASN A 238 -3.21 24.64 18.64
C ASN A 238 -2.99 23.19 19.12
N ASN A 239 -3.94 22.30 18.91
CA ASN A 239 -3.85 20.90 19.28
C ASN A 239 -3.26 20.00 18.16
N ILE A 240 -2.86 20.59 17.02
CA ILE A 240 -2.32 19.87 15.86
C ILE A 240 -0.83 20.15 15.74
N ILE A 241 -0.02 19.09 15.64
CA ILE A 241 1.41 19.15 15.35
C ILE A 241 1.61 18.60 13.93
N TYR A 242 1.60 19.50 12.94
CA TYR A 242 1.78 19.12 11.54
C TYR A 242 3.27 19.07 11.17
N HIS A 243 3.72 17.91 10.70
CA HIS A 243 5.12 17.66 10.37
C HIS A 243 5.45 17.77 8.87
N GLY A 244 4.46 18.05 8.00
CA GLY A 244 4.68 18.00 6.55
C GLY A 244 4.89 16.58 6.02
N VAL A 245 5.54 16.46 4.87
CA VAL A 245 5.98 15.19 4.31
C VAL A 245 7.30 14.81 4.95
N VAL A 246 7.35 13.65 5.58
CA VAL A 246 8.47 13.22 6.41
C VAL A 246 9.11 11.92 5.91
N ASN A 247 10.39 11.72 6.25
CA ASN A 247 11.10 10.47 6.01
C ASN A 247 10.73 9.38 7.04
N ARG A 248 11.21 8.14 6.82
CA ARG A 248 10.88 6.99 7.66
C ARG A 248 11.37 7.12 9.11
N ASP A 249 12.49 7.77 9.35
CA ASP A 249 13.01 7.94 10.71
C ASP A 249 12.16 8.91 11.53
N LYS A 250 11.68 9.98 10.89
CA LYS A 250 10.72 10.90 11.52
C LYS A 250 9.37 10.23 11.79
N VAL A 251 8.90 9.32 10.89
CA VAL A 251 7.70 8.49 11.13
C VAL A 251 7.85 7.67 12.41
N LYS A 252 8.99 6.98 12.61
CA LYS A 252 9.27 6.20 13.82
C LYS A 252 9.26 7.08 15.06
N MET A 253 9.83 8.29 14.97
CA MET A 253 9.82 9.25 16.06
C MET A 253 8.40 9.70 16.43
N ILE A 254 7.54 10.01 15.44
CA ILE A 254 6.13 10.32 15.68
C ILE A 254 5.44 9.14 16.40
N PHE A 255 5.64 7.92 15.94
CA PHE A 255 5.06 6.73 16.58
C PHE A 255 5.54 6.54 18.03
N SER A 256 6.80 6.87 18.33
CA SER A 256 7.33 6.76 19.68
C SER A 256 6.75 7.78 20.68
N ASN A 257 6.21 8.89 20.20
CA ASN A 257 5.60 9.94 21.03
C ASN A 257 4.11 9.71 21.30
N CYS A 258 3.47 8.82 20.55
CA CYS A 258 2.02 8.66 20.55
C CYS A 258 1.58 7.39 21.29
N PHE A 259 0.39 7.43 21.89
CA PHE A 259 -0.20 6.26 22.55
C PHE A 259 -1.17 5.49 21.65
N ALA A 260 -1.64 6.05 20.54
CA ALA A 260 -2.49 5.38 19.57
C ALA A 260 -2.32 5.95 18.15
N GLY A 261 -2.52 5.11 17.14
CA GLY A 261 -2.58 5.49 15.74
C GLY A 261 -4.00 5.46 15.18
N LEU A 262 -4.37 6.44 14.35
CA LEU A 262 -5.71 6.55 13.76
C LEU A 262 -5.75 6.05 12.31
N VAL A 263 -6.75 5.23 12.00
CA VAL A 263 -7.04 4.71 10.64
C VAL A 263 -8.55 4.76 10.39
N THR A 264 -9.13 5.95 10.45
CA THR A 264 -10.58 6.18 10.33
C THR A 264 -10.96 6.58 8.91
N LEU A 265 -10.72 5.67 7.94
CA LEU A 265 -11.11 5.89 6.55
C LEU A 265 -12.63 5.96 6.44
N LEU A 266 -13.15 6.93 5.68
CA LEU A 266 -14.58 7.01 5.41
C LEU A 266 -15.06 5.84 4.53
N PRO A 267 -16.32 5.40 4.68
CA PRO A 267 -16.87 4.31 3.90
C PRO A 267 -16.78 4.56 2.40
N ALA A 268 -16.12 3.64 1.70
CA ALA A 268 -16.04 3.61 0.26
C ALA A 268 -15.78 2.15 -0.18
N PRO A 269 -16.25 1.71 -1.35
CA PRO A 269 -16.09 0.33 -1.78
C PRO A 269 -14.65 -0.19 -1.84
N ASN A 270 -13.71 0.70 -2.13
CA ASN A 270 -12.28 0.38 -2.11
C ASN A 270 -11.66 0.47 -0.71
N HIS A 271 -12.36 1.06 0.29
CA HIS A 271 -11.88 1.16 1.67
C HIS A 271 -12.35 -0.02 2.53
N ASN A 272 -13.59 -0.45 2.37
CA ASN A 272 -14.20 -1.49 3.20
C ASN A 272 -13.42 -2.82 3.20
N ASN A 273 -12.72 -3.10 2.10
CA ASN A 273 -11.91 -4.31 1.93
C ASN A 273 -10.40 -4.00 1.76
N ALA A 274 -9.97 -2.77 2.04
CA ALA A 274 -8.56 -2.39 1.91
C ALA A 274 -7.73 -2.89 3.11
N ASN A 275 -6.45 -3.11 2.85
CA ASN A 275 -5.44 -3.33 3.88
C ASN A 275 -4.49 -2.12 3.92
N PRO A 276 -4.86 -1.02 4.61
CA PRO A 276 -4.07 0.20 4.61
C PRO A 276 -2.74 0.00 5.32
N ASN A 277 -1.63 0.34 4.66
CA ASN A 277 -0.28 0.13 5.19
C ASN A 277 -0.10 0.70 6.60
N LYS A 278 -0.70 1.86 6.90
CA LYS A 278 -0.58 2.51 8.20
C LYS A 278 -1.09 1.68 9.38
N LEU A 279 -2.14 0.87 9.17
CA LEU A 279 -2.64 -0.04 10.19
C LEU A 279 -1.53 -1.00 10.65
N PHE A 280 -0.83 -1.60 9.69
CA PHE A 280 0.25 -2.54 9.95
C PHE A 280 1.55 -1.85 10.39
N GLU A 281 1.77 -0.59 10.00
CA GLU A 281 2.89 0.23 10.50
C GLU A 281 2.68 0.61 11.98
N TYR A 282 1.47 0.92 12.41
CA TYR A 282 1.15 1.12 13.82
C TYR A 282 1.35 -0.17 14.63
N MET A 283 0.87 -1.30 14.11
CA MET A 283 1.12 -2.61 14.72
C MET A 283 2.62 -2.91 14.82
N ALA A 284 3.39 -2.60 13.77
CA ALA A 284 4.84 -2.75 13.76
C ALA A 284 5.53 -1.90 14.83
N ALA A 285 5.02 -0.71 15.08
CA ALA A 285 5.52 0.20 16.11
C ALA A 285 4.98 -0.11 17.52
N GLY A 286 4.16 -1.13 17.69
CA GLY A 286 3.55 -1.46 18.97
C GLY A 286 2.53 -0.44 19.45
N LEU A 287 1.84 0.23 18.52
CA LEU A 287 0.75 1.16 18.84
C LEU A 287 -0.61 0.47 18.70
N PRO A 288 -1.52 0.64 19.65
CA PRO A 288 -2.92 0.30 19.45
C PRO A 288 -3.53 1.18 18.37
N VAL A 289 -4.54 0.67 17.69
CA VAL A 289 -5.20 1.37 16.60
C VAL A 289 -6.61 1.81 16.98
N ILE A 290 -7.00 3.01 16.53
CA ILE A 290 -8.41 3.43 16.47
C ILE A 290 -8.76 3.42 14.99
N ALA A 291 -9.62 2.49 14.58
CA ALA A 291 -9.87 2.21 13.18
C ALA A 291 -11.37 2.21 12.85
N SER A 292 -11.69 2.41 11.56
CA SER A 292 -13.07 2.27 11.07
C SER A 292 -13.62 0.88 11.39
N ASP A 293 -14.90 0.78 11.71
CA ASP A 293 -15.63 -0.43 12.07
C ASP A 293 -15.97 -1.34 10.87
N PHE A 294 -15.16 -1.28 9.80
CA PHE A 294 -15.31 -2.16 8.65
C PHE A 294 -15.18 -3.62 9.08
N GLU A 295 -16.09 -4.46 8.61
CA GLU A 295 -16.24 -5.85 9.08
C GLU A 295 -14.92 -6.63 9.11
N GLY A 296 -14.10 -6.53 8.08
CA GLY A 296 -12.80 -7.22 8.01
C GLY A 296 -11.80 -6.70 9.03
N TRP A 297 -11.76 -5.38 9.25
CA TRP A 297 -10.88 -4.74 10.23
C TRP A 297 -11.33 -5.03 11.65
N LYS A 298 -12.63 -4.92 11.90
CA LYS A 298 -13.24 -5.22 13.21
C LYS A 298 -12.91 -6.64 13.66
N LYS A 299 -13.15 -7.64 12.79
CA LYS A 299 -12.77 -9.04 13.06
C LYS A 299 -11.30 -9.21 13.43
N MET A 300 -10.40 -8.53 12.71
CA MET A 300 -8.96 -8.59 12.99
C MET A 300 -8.60 -7.89 14.31
N ILE A 301 -9.11 -6.68 14.52
CA ILE A 301 -8.81 -5.86 15.71
C ILE A 301 -9.30 -6.57 16.97
N GLU A 302 -10.51 -7.11 16.95
CA GLU A 302 -11.08 -7.89 18.07
C GLU A 302 -10.33 -9.20 18.30
N LYS A 303 -10.05 -9.97 17.23
CA LYS A 303 -9.34 -11.26 17.33
C LYS A 303 -7.98 -11.13 18.01
N TYR A 304 -7.23 -10.08 17.69
CA TYR A 304 -5.90 -9.87 18.22
C TYR A 304 -5.86 -8.92 19.42
N ASN A 305 -6.99 -8.32 19.79
CA ASN A 305 -7.13 -7.30 20.84
C ASN A 305 -6.07 -6.18 20.71
N ILE A 306 -6.09 -5.49 19.56
CA ILE A 306 -5.05 -4.55 19.15
C ILE A 306 -5.51 -3.09 19.06
N GLY A 307 -6.75 -2.80 19.49
CA GLY A 307 -7.30 -1.44 19.43
C GLY A 307 -8.81 -1.40 19.51
N LEU A 308 -9.39 -0.31 19.02
CA LEU A 308 -10.81 -0.01 19.05
C LEU A 308 -11.34 0.25 17.64
N CYS A 309 -12.58 -0.17 17.38
CA CYS A 309 -13.30 0.15 16.15
C CYS A 309 -14.35 1.24 16.43
N VAL A 310 -14.48 2.18 15.51
CA VAL A 310 -15.39 3.33 15.60
C VAL A 310 -16.07 3.57 14.26
N ASP A 311 -17.28 4.16 14.28
CA ASP A 311 -17.86 4.76 13.09
C ASP A 311 -16.98 5.95 12.64
N PRO A 312 -16.31 5.88 11.48
CA PRO A 312 -15.39 6.92 11.04
C PRO A 312 -16.09 8.25 10.68
N THR A 313 -17.42 8.25 10.58
CA THR A 313 -18.22 9.46 10.32
C THR A 313 -18.68 10.14 11.61
N ASN A 314 -18.52 9.48 12.74
CA ASN A 314 -18.96 9.97 14.06
C ASN A 314 -17.77 10.53 14.87
N VAL A 315 -17.61 11.85 14.82
CA VAL A 315 -16.54 12.58 15.53
C VAL A 315 -16.55 12.31 17.04
N GLU A 316 -17.74 12.22 17.66
CA GLU A 316 -17.86 11.97 19.10
C GLU A 316 -17.39 10.56 19.48
N GLU A 317 -17.68 9.57 18.65
CA GLU A 317 -17.24 8.20 18.88
C GLU A 317 -15.72 8.07 18.76
N ILE A 318 -15.13 8.72 17.75
CA ILE A 318 -13.66 8.81 17.61
C ILE A 318 -13.06 9.49 18.85
N ALA A 319 -13.60 10.63 19.29
CA ALA A 319 -13.11 11.35 20.48
C ALA A 319 -13.24 10.53 21.76
N LYS A 320 -14.35 9.80 21.95
CA LYS A 320 -14.53 8.86 23.09
C LYS A 320 -13.48 7.75 23.07
N ALA A 321 -13.19 7.16 21.92
CA ALA A 321 -12.16 6.13 21.79
C ALA A 321 -10.76 6.68 22.13
N ILE A 322 -10.45 7.90 21.69
CA ILE A 322 -9.20 8.59 22.04
C ILE A 322 -9.10 8.80 23.55
N LEU A 323 -10.14 9.35 24.19
CA LEU A 323 -10.18 9.58 25.63
C LEU A 323 -10.11 8.26 26.43
N PHE A 324 -10.80 7.23 25.96
CA PHE A 324 -10.75 5.92 26.60
C PHE A 324 -9.32 5.37 26.67
N LEU A 325 -8.57 5.36 25.56
CA LEU A 325 -7.18 4.91 25.57
C LEU A 325 -6.26 5.86 26.33
N ASN A 326 -6.54 7.18 26.31
CA ASN A 326 -5.77 8.16 27.06
C ASN A 326 -5.88 7.97 28.58
N HIS A 327 -7.07 7.65 29.06
CA HIS A 327 -7.32 7.40 30.50
C HIS A 327 -6.92 5.99 30.94
N ASN A 328 -6.77 5.05 29.99
CA ASN A 328 -6.42 3.65 30.26
C ASN A 328 -5.06 3.30 29.63
N LYS A 329 -3.98 3.99 30.05
CA LYS A 329 -2.65 3.85 29.45
C LYS A 329 -2.08 2.43 29.50
N GLU A 330 -2.35 1.68 30.57
CA GLU A 330 -1.90 0.28 30.69
C GLU A 330 -2.63 -0.62 29.69
N LEU A 331 -3.94 -0.40 29.46
CA LEU A 331 -4.68 -1.12 28.44
C LEU A 331 -4.18 -0.76 27.03
N ALA A 332 -3.91 0.54 26.77
CA ALA A 332 -3.33 0.98 25.50
C ALA A 332 -1.95 0.33 25.24
N LYS A 333 -1.11 0.23 26.28
CA LYS A 333 0.16 -0.49 26.22
C LYS A 333 -0.04 -1.96 25.88
N GLN A 334 -0.92 -2.65 26.58
CA GLN A 334 -1.23 -4.07 26.35
C GLN A 334 -1.74 -4.31 24.92
N MET A 335 -2.64 -3.46 24.41
CA MET A 335 -3.11 -3.52 23.03
C MET A 335 -1.97 -3.27 22.04
N GLY A 336 -1.05 -2.36 22.33
CA GLY A 336 0.17 -2.11 21.53
C GLY A 336 1.11 -3.32 21.49
N GLU A 337 1.34 -3.97 22.62
CA GLU A 337 2.13 -5.21 22.70
C GLU A 337 1.48 -6.34 21.89
N ASN A 338 0.17 -6.49 21.99
CA ASN A 338 -0.61 -7.44 21.17
C ASN A 338 -0.48 -7.13 19.68
N ALA A 339 -0.56 -5.84 19.30
CA ALA A 339 -0.39 -5.37 17.93
C ALA A 339 1.00 -5.74 17.39
N ARG A 340 2.05 -5.48 18.18
CA ARG A 340 3.41 -5.89 17.83
C ARG A 340 3.55 -7.40 17.67
N LYS A 341 3.01 -8.18 18.58
CA LYS A 341 3.02 -9.65 18.51
C LYS A 341 2.31 -10.16 17.26
N ALA A 342 1.13 -9.60 16.94
CA ALA A 342 0.38 -9.94 15.74
C ALA A 342 1.15 -9.57 14.46
N PHE A 343 1.82 -8.41 14.44
CA PHE A 343 2.68 -7.99 13.34
C PHE A 343 3.83 -8.98 13.12
N VAL A 344 4.61 -9.28 14.14
CA VAL A 344 5.78 -10.18 14.03
C VAL A 344 5.39 -11.59 13.58
N ASN A 345 4.25 -12.09 14.06
CA ASN A 345 3.85 -13.48 13.82
C ASN A 345 2.98 -13.65 12.56
N THR A 346 2.31 -12.57 12.04
CA THR A 346 1.29 -12.73 11.01
C THR A 346 1.32 -11.66 9.93
N PHE A 347 1.49 -10.38 10.28
CA PHE A 347 1.23 -9.26 9.36
C PHE A 347 2.50 -8.52 8.93
N ASN A 348 3.52 -9.25 8.46
CA ASN A 348 4.80 -8.66 8.04
C ASN A 348 5.23 -9.15 6.66
N TRP A 349 6.10 -8.35 6.03
CA TRP A 349 6.60 -8.64 4.69
C TRP A 349 7.38 -9.97 4.61
N GLN A 350 8.09 -10.40 5.65
CA GLN A 350 8.89 -11.63 5.64
C GLN A 350 8.03 -12.89 5.43
N ILE A 351 6.76 -12.84 5.83
CA ILE A 351 5.79 -13.91 5.57
C ILE A 351 5.34 -13.86 4.11
N GLU A 352 5.05 -12.68 3.59
CA GLU A 352 4.63 -12.48 2.19
C GLU A 352 5.78 -12.77 1.21
N GLU A 353 7.01 -12.39 1.58
CA GLU A 353 8.24 -12.68 0.83
C GLU A 353 8.38 -14.19 0.52
N LYS A 354 8.07 -15.06 1.48
CA LYS A 354 8.12 -16.53 1.27
C LYS A 354 7.17 -16.97 0.16
N LYS A 355 5.93 -16.46 0.17
CA LYS A 355 4.93 -16.77 -0.87
C LYS A 355 5.39 -16.30 -2.26
N LEU A 356 5.97 -15.09 -2.32
CA LEU A 356 6.54 -14.55 -3.56
C LEU A 356 7.65 -15.45 -4.10
N ILE A 357 8.61 -15.83 -3.25
CA ILE A 357 9.73 -16.70 -3.64
C ILE A 357 9.24 -18.08 -4.09
N GLU A 358 8.28 -18.68 -3.39
CA GLU A 358 7.68 -19.96 -3.76
C GLU A 358 7.04 -19.90 -5.15
N LEU A 359 6.28 -18.83 -5.43
CA LEU A 359 5.73 -18.60 -6.76
C LEU A 359 6.81 -18.58 -7.83
N TYR A 360 7.88 -17.81 -7.64
CA TYR A 360 8.97 -17.70 -8.62
C TYR A 360 9.75 -19.02 -8.83
N LYS A 361 9.86 -19.85 -7.80
CA LYS A 361 10.47 -21.17 -7.89
C LYS A 361 9.59 -22.15 -8.68
N SER A 362 8.27 -21.99 -8.64
CA SER A 362 7.32 -22.85 -9.33
C SER A 362 7.17 -22.53 -10.84
N LEU A 363 7.61 -21.37 -11.31
CA LEU A 363 7.57 -20.93 -12.71
C LEU A 363 8.81 -21.39 -13.49
#